data_ddd25da1e64f5afcbdb6d2c6f1fe8c7a
#
_entry.id   ddd25da1e64f5afcbdb6d2c6f1fe8c7a
#
_cell.length_a   1.000
_cell.length_b   1.000
_cell.length_c   1.000
_cell.angle_alpha   90.00
_cell.angle_beta   90.00
_cell.angle_gamma   90.00
#
_symmetry.space_group_name_H-M   'P 1'
#
loop_
_entity.id
_entity.type
_entity.pdbx_description
1 polymer ?
#
loop_
_entity_poly.entity_id
_entity_poly.type
_entity_poly.pdbx_seq_one_letter_code
_entity_poly.pdbx_strand_id
1 'polypeptide(L)'
;MSEETYARQHATYRTVDESILLAAKKLIAQEGFRAMNVIDLASEAEVSRATLYNHFRDKEAIGIALAQYEVEGALSFLGTPADFLINFAIVISQSEVLKALREHDREILPTIFMPNYDEIAGPIWRQVGEVLSHRLGDAAPIAFNWLVGQALAPLSPESIKKQVEALLPRTLF
;
A
#
# COMPACT_ATOMS: atom_id res chain seq x y z
N MET A 1 -5.70 7.16 35.20
CA MET A 1 -5.50 6.04 34.27
C MET A 1 -3.99 5.88 34.14
N SER A 2 -3.43 4.71 34.46
CA SER A 2 -1.97 4.53 34.49
C SER A 2 -1.40 4.47 33.06
N GLU A 3 -0.14 4.90 32.87
CA GLU A 3 0.59 4.81 31.58
C GLU A 3 0.54 3.37 31.00
N GLU A 4 0.60 2.37 31.85
CA GLU A 4 0.50 0.95 31.48
C GLU A 4 -0.88 0.57 30.90
N THR A 5 -1.96 1.15 31.42
CA THR A 5 -3.32 0.92 30.91
C THR A 5 -3.51 1.59 29.56
N TYR A 6 -2.94 2.79 29.37
CA TYR A 6 -2.94 3.51 28.10
C TYR A 6 -2.14 2.76 27.02
N ALA A 7 -0.93 2.27 27.37
CA ALA A 7 -0.10 1.51 26.44
C ALA A 7 -0.75 0.18 26.01
N ARG A 8 -1.41 -0.53 26.93
CA ARG A 8 -2.16 -1.76 26.61
C ARG A 8 -3.37 -1.51 25.73
N GLN A 9 -4.12 -0.43 25.97
CA GLN A 9 -5.25 -0.06 25.11
C GLN A 9 -4.78 0.28 23.70
N HIS A 10 -3.69 1.06 23.55
CA HIS A 10 -3.13 1.36 22.24
C HIS A 10 -2.59 0.12 21.51
N ALA A 11 -1.93 -0.79 22.20
CA ALA A 11 -1.46 -2.06 21.62
C ALA A 11 -2.64 -2.92 21.13
N THR A 12 -3.71 -3.03 21.92
CA THR A 12 -4.92 -3.76 21.53
C THR A 12 -5.62 -3.09 20.34
N TYR A 13 -5.66 -1.78 20.30
CA TYR A 13 -6.26 -1.02 19.20
C TYR A 13 -5.51 -1.25 17.87
N ARG A 14 -4.18 -1.22 17.92
CA ARG A 14 -3.31 -1.51 16.75
C ARG A 14 -3.49 -2.94 16.22
N THR A 15 -3.66 -3.93 17.11
CA THR A 15 -3.91 -5.33 16.70
C THR A 15 -5.27 -5.50 16.04
N VAL A 16 -6.30 -4.76 16.47
CA VAL A 16 -7.63 -4.77 15.84
C VAL A 16 -7.58 -4.12 14.45
N ASP A 17 -6.93 -2.95 14.32
CA ASP A 17 -6.74 -2.31 13.01
C ASP A 17 -6.04 -3.25 12.03
N GLU A 18 -4.94 -3.88 12.46
CA GLU A 18 -4.18 -4.81 11.63
C GLU A 18 -5.02 -6.03 11.22
N SER A 19 -5.81 -6.60 12.13
CA SER A 19 -6.72 -7.71 11.81
C SER A 19 -7.75 -7.31 10.75
N ILE A 20 -8.32 -6.10 10.86
CA ILE A 20 -9.27 -5.57 9.88
C ILE A 20 -8.59 -5.34 8.52
N LEU A 21 -7.37 -4.78 8.50
CA LEU A 21 -6.63 -4.53 7.26
C LEU A 21 -6.21 -5.84 6.57
N LEU A 22 -5.78 -6.86 7.31
CA LEU A 22 -5.44 -8.17 6.75
C LEU A 22 -6.68 -8.89 6.19
N ALA A 23 -7.81 -8.81 6.88
CA ALA A 23 -9.08 -9.33 6.40
C ALA A 23 -9.54 -8.60 5.11
N ALA A 24 -9.43 -7.26 5.09
CA ALA A 24 -9.73 -6.46 3.90
C ALA A 24 -8.83 -6.84 2.71
N LYS A 25 -7.53 -6.99 2.95
CA LYS A 25 -6.57 -7.45 1.95
C LYS A 25 -6.98 -8.77 1.32
N LYS A 26 -7.35 -9.75 2.15
CA LYS A 26 -7.80 -11.08 1.70
C LYS A 26 -9.06 -11.01 0.85
N LEU A 27 -10.10 -10.30 1.32
CA LEU A 27 -11.36 -10.17 0.60
C LEU A 27 -11.19 -9.41 -0.72
N ILE A 28 -10.44 -8.29 -0.72
CA ILE A 28 -10.16 -7.54 -1.95
C ILE A 28 -9.42 -8.41 -2.96
N ALA A 29 -8.44 -9.20 -2.52
CA ALA A 29 -7.68 -10.10 -3.40
C ALA A 29 -8.58 -11.19 -4.04
N GLN A 30 -9.65 -11.59 -3.37
CA GLN A 30 -10.58 -12.63 -3.85
C GLN A 30 -11.66 -12.10 -4.79
N GLU A 31 -12.28 -10.97 -4.46
CA GLU A 31 -13.49 -10.49 -5.11
C GLU A 31 -13.47 -9.04 -5.60
N GLY A 32 -12.39 -8.31 -5.31
CA GLY A 32 -12.25 -6.89 -5.60
C GLY A 32 -12.77 -5.97 -4.47
N PHE A 33 -12.40 -4.69 -4.57
CA PHE A 33 -12.76 -3.70 -3.55
C PHE A 33 -14.26 -3.43 -3.51
N ARG A 34 -14.92 -3.33 -4.67
CA ARG A 34 -16.37 -3.02 -4.72
C ARG A 34 -17.24 -4.13 -4.15
N ALA A 35 -16.88 -5.39 -4.40
CA ALA A 35 -17.62 -6.53 -3.91
C ALA A 35 -17.45 -6.75 -2.40
N MET A 36 -16.31 -6.42 -1.83
CA MET A 36 -16.07 -6.52 -0.39
C MET A 36 -17.16 -5.77 0.39
N ASN A 37 -17.84 -6.47 1.29
CA ASN A 37 -18.85 -5.88 2.15
C ASN A 37 -18.45 -5.92 3.63
N VAL A 38 -19.04 -5.02 4.43
CA VAL A 38 -18.68 -4.82 5.85
C VAL A 38 -19.04 -6.02 6.73
N ILE A 39 -20.04 -6.81 6.34
CA ILE A 39 -20.48 -7.98 7.13
C ILE A 39 -19.42 -9.07 7.02
N ASP A 40 -18.98 -9.38 5.81
CA ASP A 40 -17.97 -10.40 5.55
C ASP A 40 -16.62 -9.95 6.11
N LEU A 41 -16.30 -8.66 5.98
CA LEU A 41 -15.10 -8.08 6.55
C LEU A 41 -15.05 -8.22 8.09
N ALA A 42 -16.13 -7.90 8.78
CA ALA A 42 -16.20 -8.03 10.23
C ALA A 42 -16.06 -9.49 10.66
N SER A 43 -16.68 -10.41 9.91
CA SER A 43 -16.58 -11.87 10.14
C SER A 43 -15.16 -12.39 9.91
N GLU A 44 -14.51 -11.99 8.81
CA GLU A 44 -13.15 -12.40 8.47
C GLU A 44 -12.11 -11.85 9.47
N ALA A 45 -12.32 -10.61 9.94
CA ALA A 45 -11.47 -9.97 10.95
C ALA A 45 -11.75 -10.45 12.40
N GLU A 46 -12.73 -11.32 12.58
CA GLU A 46 -13.20 -11.81 13.90
C GLU A 46 -13.60 -10.67 14.87
N VAL A 47 -14.20 -9.60 14.35
CA VAL A 47 -14.68 -8.45 15.13
C VAL A 47 -16.17 -8.23 14.94
N SER A 48 -16.80 -7.50 15.89
CA SER A 48 -18.17 -7.03 15.68
C SER A 48 -18.21 -5.90 14.65
N ARG A 49 -19.34 -5.73 13.95
CA ARG A 49 -19.55 -4.56 13.08
C ARG A 49 -19.42 -3.24 13.83
N ALA A 50 -19.86 -3.20 15.10
CA ALA A 50 -19.69 -2.01 15.93
C ALA A 50 -18.21 -1.72 16.20
N THR A 51 -17.41 -2.74 16.48
CA THR A 51 -15.96 -2.60 16.61
C THR A 51 -15.34 -2.06 15.31
N LEU A 52 -15.71 -2.63 14.17
CA LEU A 52 -15.20 -2.18 12.88
C LEU A 52 -15.50 -0.68 12.63
N TYR A 53 -16.75 -0.24 12.85
CA TYR A 53 -17.12 1.18 12.69
C TYR A 53 -16.53 2.10 13.74
N ASN A 54 -16.09 1.60 14.90
CA ASN A 54 -15.33 2.39 15.87
C ASN A 54 -13.89 2.66 15.40
N HIS A 55 -13.33 1.81 14.54
CA HIS A 55 -11.97 1.93 13.99
C HIS A 55 -11.96 2.64 12.62
N PHE A 56 -12.93 2.33 11.75
CA PHE A 56 -13.02 2.88 10.40
C PHE A 56 -14.43 3.37 10.10
N ARG A 57 -14.55 4.64 9.71
CA ARG A 57 -15.87 5.27 9.47
C ARG A 57 -16.63 4.63 8.29
N ASP A 58 -15.92 4.18 7.26
CA ASP A 58 -16.48 3.63 6.02
C ASP A 58 -15.48 2.68 5.33
N LYS A 59 -15.93 2.04 4.25
CA LYS A 59 -15.13 1.11 3.47
C LYS A 59 -13.94 1.79 2.76
N GLU A 60 -14.14 3.00 2.34
CA GLU A 60 -13.11 3.83 1.70
C GLU A 60 -11.95 4.12 2.67
N ALA A 61 -12.25 4.44 3.92
CA ALA A 61 -11.25 4.63 4.97
C ALA A 61 -10.42 3.36 5.21
N ILE A 62 -11.03 2.17 5.14
CA ILE A 62 -10.33 0.90 5.23
C ILE A 62 -9.39 0.71 4.04
N GLY A 63 -9.87 1.00 2.82
CA GLY A 63 -9.06 0.90 1.60
C GLY A 63 -7.82 1.80 1.64
N ILE A 64 -7.97 3.04 2.11
CA ILE A 64 -6.87 4.01 2.28
C ILE A 64 -5.86 3.50 3.32
N ALA A 65 -6.36 3.07 4.49
CA ALA A 65 -5.51 2.55 5.57
C ALA A 65 -4.76 1.28 5.14
N LEU A 66 -5.38 0.41 4.36
CA LEU A 66 -4.72 -0.76 3.77
C LEU A 66 -3.62 -0.34 2.79
N ALA A 67 -3.89 0.62 1.89
CA ALA A 67 -2.89 1.12 0.96
C ALA A 67 -1.70 1.72 1.71
N GLN A 68 -1.94 2.50 2.76
CA GLN A 68 -0.89 3.05 3.61
C GLN A 68 -0.08 1.95 4.30
N TYR A 69 -0.73 0.95 4.88
CA TYR A 69 -0.07 -0.19 5.53
C TYR A 69 0.86 -0.96 4.58
N GLU A 70 0.41 -1.25 3.36
CA GLU A 70 1.19 -1.92 2.33
C GLU A 70 2.40 -1.08 1.89
N VAL A 71 2.20 0.22 1.69
CA VAL A 71 3.28 1.16 1.31
C VAL A 71 4.32 1.30 2.42
N GLU A 72 3.90 1.47 3.67
CA GLU A 72 4.81 1.54 4.82
C GLU A 72 5.68 0.28 4.93
N GLY A 73 5.09 -0.90 4.74
CA GLY A 73 5.81 -2.16 4.67
C GLY A 73 6.89 -2.17 3.57
N ALA A 74 6.56 -1.70 2.38
CA ALA A 74 7.50 -1.61 1.26
C ALA A 74 8.59 -0.56 1.50
N LEU A 75 8.25 0.59 2.09
CA LEU A 75 9.20 1.67 2.40
C LEU A 75 10.18 1.32 3.51
N SER A 76 9.87 0.35 4.37
CA SER A 76 10.72 -0.09 5.48
C SER A 76 11.93 -0.92 5.05
N PHE A 77 12.01 -1.33 3.78
CA PHE A 77 13.11 -2.13 3.27
C PHE A 77 14.46 -1.43 3.39
N LEU A 78 15.45 -2.14 3.95
CA LEU A 78 16.82 -1.68 4.12
C LEU A 78 17.71 -2.32 3.04
N GLY A 79 18.55 -1.50 2.37
CA GLY A 79 19.43 -1.94 1.31
C GLY A 79 20.01 -0.75 0.56
N THR A 80 20.76 -1.02 -0.52
CA THR A 80 21.19 0.05 -1.43
C THR A 80 19.96 0.76 -2.04
N PRO A 81 20.12 1.97 -2.57
CA PRO A 81 19.02 2.64 -3.28
C PRO A 81 18.45 1.80 -4.43
N ALA A 82 19.29 1.08 -5.15
CA ALA A 82 18.86 0.16 -6.21
C ALA A 82 18.07 -1.04 -5.67
N ASP A 83 18.57 -1.69 -4.59
CA ASP A 83 17.86 -2.81 -3.94
C ASP A 83 16.50 -2.36 -3.41
N PHE A 84 16.44 -1.16 -2.82
CA PHE A 84 15.19 -0.58 -2.36
C PHE A 84 14.18 -0.41 -3.50
N LEU A 85 14.60 0.18 -4.63
CA LEU A 85 13.70 0.39 -5.77
C LEU A 85 13.25 -0.93 -6.39
N ILE A 86 14.14 -1.92 -6.50
CA ILE A 86 13.83 -3.28 -6.97
C ILE A 86 12.79 -3.93 -6.05
N ASN A 87 13.04 -3.93 -4.75
CA ASN A 87 12.12 -4.52 -3.77
C ASN A 87 10.75 -3.86 -3.82
N PHE A 88 10.71 -2.53 -3.82
CA PHE A 88 9.46 -1.79 -3.85
C PHE A 88 8.66 -2.11 -5.13
N ALA A 89 9.32 -2.14 -6.28
CA ALA A 89 8.67 -2.48 -7.55
C ALA A 89 8.15 -3.93 -7.56
N ILE A 90 8.89 -4.89 -6.98
CA ILE A 90 8.44 -6.29 -6.84
C ILE A 90 7.19 -6.36 -5.96
N VAL A 91 7.18 -5.70 -4.81
CA VAL A 91 6.01 -5.65 -3.90
C VAL A 91 4.78 -5.12 -4.64
N ILE A 92 4.91 -4.00 -5.37
CA ILE A 92 3.82 -3.43 -6.18
C ILE A 92 3.37 -4.41 -7.27
N SER A 93 4.30 -4.97 -8.04
CA SER A 93 3.98 -5.81 -9.20
C SER A 93 3.33 -7.13 -8.81
N GLN A 94 3.65 -7.66 -7.63
CA GLN A 94 3.13 -8.90 -7.08
C GLN A 94 1.95 -8.71 -6.12
N SER A 95 1.50 -7.48 -5.88
CA SER A 95 0.38 -7.21 -4.99
C SER A 95 -0.91 -7.85 -5.50
N GLU A 96 -1.47 -8.80 -4.74
CA GLU A 96 -2.76 -9.44 -5.06
C GLU A 96 -3.92 -8.43 -4.98
N VAL A 97 -3.81 -7.40 -4.13
CA VAL A 97 -4.79 -6.30 -4.08
C VAL A 97 -4.80 -5.52 -5.40
N LEU A 98 -3.61 -5.09 -5.88
CA LEU A 98 -3.53 -4.37 -7.16
C LEU A 98 -3.92 -5.26 -8.35
N LYS A 99 -3.64 -6.55 -8.29
CA LYS A 99 -4.10 -7.52 -9.28
C LYS A 99 -5.64 -7.58 -9.31
N ALA A 100 -6.28 -7.76 -8.16
CA ALA A 100 -7.73 -7.77 -8.05
C ALA A 100 -8.37 -6.46 -8.53
N LEU A 101 -7.78 -5.31 -8.20
CA LEU A 101 -8.23 -4.01 -8.72
C LEU A 101 -8.12 -3.93 -10.24
N ARG A 102 -7.06 -4.47 -10.85
CA ARG A 102 -6.94 -4.52 -12.32
C ARG A 102 -7.97 -5.44 -12.97
N GLU A 103 -8.36 -6.52 -12.31
CA GLU A 103 -9.29 -7.53 -12.83
C GLU A 103 -10.76 -7.13 -12.61
N HIS A 104 -11.10 -6.62 -11.43
CA HIS A 104 -12.48 -6.40 -10.99
C HIS A 104 -12.91 -4.94 -10.89
N ASP A 105 -11.97 -4.02 -10.57
CA ASP A 105 -12.25 -2.62 -10.23
C ASP A 105 -11.34 -1.65 -10.99
N ARG A 106 -11.08 -1.91 -12.26
CA ARG A 106 -10.11 -1.16 -13.08
C ARG A 106 -10.32 0.36 -13.05
N GLU A 107 -11.56 0.82 -12.93
CA GLU A 107 -11.91 2.23 -12.85
C GLU A 107 -11.46 2.92 -11.56
N ILE A 108 -11.12 2.17 -10.50
CA ILE A 108 -10.57 2.74 -9.26
C ILE A 108 -9.08 3.13 -9.45
N LEU A 109 -8.33 2.42 -10.29
CA LEU A 109 -6.91 2.65 -10.46
C LEU A 109 -6.54 4.09 -10.83
N PRO A 110 -7.22 4.77 -11.79
CA PRO A 110 -6.93 6.17 -12.08
C PRO A 110 -7.13 7.08 -10.87
N THR A 111 -8.11 6.80 -10.01
CA THR A 111 -8.38 7.63 -8.83
C THR A 111 -7.28 7.51 -7.78
N ILE A 112 -6.61 6.36 -7.72
CA ILE A 112 -5.49 6.13 -6.80
C ILE A 112 -4.20 6.78 -7.32
N PHE A 113 -3.96 6.76 -8.64
CA PHE A 113 -2.68 7.12 -9.25
C PHE A 113 -2.65 8.48 -9.94
N MET A 114 -3.78 9.20 -10.03
CA MET A 114 -3.81 10.53 -10.63
C MET A 114 -3.50 11.64 -9.62
N PRO A 115 -2.65 12.63 -9.98
CA PRO A 115 -2.18 13.69 -9.06
C PRO A 115 -3.26 14.62 -8.48
N ASN A 116 -4.44 14.66 -9.07
CA ASN A 116 -5.53 15.57 -8.67
C ASN A 116 -6.48 15.01 -7.58
N TYR A 117 -6.20 13.80 -7.05
CA TYR A 117 -6.95 13.24 -5.92
C TYR A 117 -6.21 13.46 -4.60
N ASP A 118 -5.89 14.72 -4.30
CA ASP A 118 -5.08 15.15 -3.15
C ASP A 118 -5.64 14.76 -1.77
N GLU A 119 -6.96 14.57 -1.64
CA GLU A 119 -7.56 14.34 -0.33
C GLU A 119 -7.40 12.88 0.16
N ILE A 120 -7.36 11.91 -0.76
CA ILE A 120 -7.42 10.48 -0.41
C ILE A 120 -6.03 9.82 -0.48
N ALA A 121 -5.38 9.88 -1.62
CA ALA A 121 -4.10 9.21 -1.86
C ALA A 121 -2.89 10.16 -1.73
N GLY A 122 -3.12 11.46 -1.71
CA GLY A 122 -2.08 12.49 -1.65
C GLY A 122 -1.06 12.32 -0.50
N PRO A 123 -1.49 12.03 0.75
CA PRO A 123 -0.55 11.78 1.85
C PRO A 123 0.38 10.60 1.59
N ILE A 124 -0.14 9.49 1.06
CA ILE A 124 0.63 8.28 0.73
C ILE A 124 1.67 8.59 -0.35
N TRP A 125 1.26 9.26 -1.42
CA TRP A 125 2.15 9.61 -2.53
C TRP A 125 3.21 10.62 -2.14
N ARG A 126 2.89 11.56 -1.23
CA ARG A 126 3.87 12.49 -0.66
C ARG A 126 4.94 11.74 0.10
N GLN A 127 4.56 10.81 0.98
CA GLN A 127 5.49 9.97 1.74
C GLN A 127 6.39 9.15 0.81
N VAL A 128 5.83 8.51 -0.22
CA VAL A 128 6.61 7.78 -1.23
C VAL A 128 7.60 8.71 -1.93
N GLY A 129 7.16 9.88 -2.36
CA GLY A 129 8.01 10.88 -3.03
C GLY A 129 9.15 11.39 -2.16
N GLU A 130 8.91 11.63 -0.86
CA GLU A 130 9.93 12.05 0.11
C GLU A 130 11.00 10.97 0.31
N VAL A 131 10.59 9.71 0.48
CA VAL A 131 11.53 8.60 0.65
C VAL A 131 12.34 8.36 -0.63
N LEU A 132 11.70 8.41 -1.80
CA LEU A 132 12.41 8.28 -3.08
C LEU A 132 13.42 9.41 -3.26
N SER A 133 13.03 10.66 -2.97
CA SER A 133 13.92 11.83 -3.08
C SER A 133 15.14 11.69 -2.17
N HIS A 134 14.93 11.21 -0.93
CA HIS A 134 16.03 10.98 0.00
C HIS A 134 16.98 9.88 -0.47
N ARG A 135 16.47 8.80 -1.07
CA ARG A 135 17.26 7.63 -1.46
C ARG A 135 17.87 7.72 -2.85
N LEU A 136 17.17 8.35 -3.80
CA LEU A 136 17.51 8.33 -5.23
C LEU A 136 17.90 9.71 -5.78
N GLY A 137 17.76 10.80 -5.00
CA GLY A 137 18.07 12.16 -5.45
C GLY A 137 17.35 12.51 -6.74
N ASP A 138 18.09 12.98 -7.74
CA ASP A 138 17.54 13.44 -9.04
C ASP A 138 16.83 12.33 -9.85
N ALA A 139 17.08 11.07 -9.54
CA ALA A 139 16.37 9.94 -10.18
C ALA A 139 14.97 9.70 -9.61
N ALA A 140 14.61 10.31 -8.48
CA ALA A 140 13.35 10.06 -7.78
C ALA A 140 12.09 10.33 -8.63
N PRO A 141 11.95 11.41 -9.40
CA PRO A 141 10.76 11.66 -10.21
C PRO A 141 10.54 10.60 -11.29
N ILE A 142 11.63 10.12 -11.91
CA ILE A 142 11.56 9.08 -12.92
C ILE A 142 11.19 7.73 -12.27
N ALA A 143 11.83 7.41 -11.14
CA ALA A 143 11.56 6.21 -10.38
C ALA A 143 10.08 6.17 -9.89
N PHE A 144 9.55 7.31 -9.43
CA PHE A 144 8.15 7.43 -9.03
C PHE A 144 7.18 7.08 -10.16
N ASN A 145 7.34 7.73 -11.32
CA ASN A 145 6.49 7.44 -12.49
C ASN A 145 6.62 6.00 -12.97
N TRP A 146 7.83 5.45 -12.90
CA TRP A 146 8.07 4.05 -13.25
C TRP A 146 7.40 3.07 -12.26
N LEU A 147 7.41 3.37 -10.95
CA LEU A 147 6.68 2.58 -9.94
C LEU A 147 5.16 2.62 -10.16
N VAL A 148 4.60 3.77 -10.51
CA VAL A 148 3.18 3.85 -10.92
C VAL A 148 2.91 2.94 -12.12
N GLY A 149 3.83 2.87 -13.07
CA GLY A 149 3.77 1.94 -14.19
C GLY A 149 3.68 0.47 -13.75
N GLN A 150 4.42 0.06 -12.70
CA GLN A 150 4.36 -1.31 -12.17
C GLN A 150 3.00 -1.65 -11.56
N ALA A 151 2.30 -0.67 -10.97
CA ALA A 151 0.97 -0.87 -10.42
C ALA A 151 -0.09 -1.09 -11.53
N LEU A 152 0.07 -0.43 -12.68
CA LEU A 152 -0.87 -0.51 -13.81
C LEU A 152 -0.57 -1.68 -14.76
N ALA A 153 0.71 -1.92 -15.04
CA ALA A 153 1.22 -2.93 -15.96
C ALA A 153 2.46 -3.62 -15.35
N PRO A 154 2.25 -4.60 -14.46
CA PRO A 154 3.33 -5.22 -13.70
C PRO A 154 4.29 -6.00 -14.60
N LEU A 155 5.57 -5.93 -14.26
CA LEU A 155 6.63 -6.67 -14.89
C LEU A 155 7.09 -7.87 -14.04
N SER A 156 7.77 -8.81 -14.68
CA SER A 156 8.44 -9.90 -13.94
C SER A 156 9.61 -9.34 -13.09
N PRO A 157 9.97 -10.02 -11.97
CA PRO A 157 11.10 -9.61 -11.14
C PRO A 157 12.42 -9.46 -11.91
N GLU A 158 12.65 -10.30 -12.93
CA GLU A 158 13.83 -10.21 -13.78
C GLU A 158 13.82 -8.94 -14.64
N SER A 159 12.66 -8.59 -15.21
CA SER A 159 12.48 -7.37 -16.00
C SER A 159 12.64 -6.13 -15.14
N ILE A 160 12.11 -6.16 -13.90
CA ILE A 160 12.27 -5.09 -12.91
C ILE A 160 13.75 -4.83 -12.66
N LYS A 161 14.54 -5.87 -12.35
CA LYS A 161 15.99 -5.73 -12.11
C LYS A 161 16.71 -5.09 -13.28
N LYS A 162 16.49 -5.60 -14.50
CA LYS A 162 17.10 -5.06 -15.72
C LYS A 162 16.72 -3.59 -15.96
N GLN A 163 15.47 -3.22 -15.69
CA GLN A 163 15.03 -1.83 -15.86
C GLN A 163 15.62 -0.90 -14.81
N VAL A 164 15.75 -1.34 -13.56
CA VAL A 164 16.40 -0.54 -12.51
C VAL A 164 17.88 -0.33 -12.82
N GLU A 165 18.59 -1.38 -13.32
CA GLU A 165 19.99 -1.25 -13.78
C GLU A 165 20.14 -0.24 -14.92
N ALA A 166 19.14 -0.11 -15.78
CA ALA A 166 19.14 0.89 -16.86
C ALA A 166 18.71 2.29 -16.42
N LEU A 167 17.85 2.36 -15.38
CA LEU A 167 17.27 3.60 -14.89
C LEU A 167 18.21 4.37 -13.96
N LEU A 168 18.93 3.66 -13.09
CA LEU A 168 19.74 4.26 -12.04
C LEU A 168 21.22 4.34 -12.42
N PRO A 169 21.92 5.44 -12.02
CA PRO A 169 23.38 5.50 -12.14
C PRO A 169 24.04 4.44 -11.25
N ARG A 170 25.19 3.93 -11.69
CA ARG A 170 25.93 2.87 -10.98
C ARG A 170 26.33 3.22 -9.54
N THR A 171 26.34 4.49 -9.19
CA THR A 171 26.63 4.97 -7.83
C THR A 171 25.56 4.65 -6.80
N LEU A 172 24.39 4.20 -7.24
CA LEU A 172 23.25 3.85 -6.38
C LEU A 172 23.08 2.33 -6.13
N PHE A 173 24.03 1.53 -6.62
CA PHE A 173 24.09 0.06 -6.42
C PHE A 173 24.98 -0.35 -5.27
#